data_5446dfaa65549e0c76200b3276d27c98
#
_entry.id   5446dfaa65549e0c76200b3276d27c98
#
_cell.length_a   1.000
_cell.length_b   1.000
_cell.length_c   1.000
_cell.angle_alpha   90.00
_cell.angle_beta   90.00
_cell.angle_gamma   90.00
#
_symmetry.space_group_name_H-M   'P 1'
#
loop_
_entity.id
_entity.type
_entity.pdbx_description
1 polymer ?
#
loop_
_entity_poly.entity_id
_entity_poly.type
_entity_poly.pdbx_seq_one_letter_code
_entity_poly.pdbx_strand_id
1 'polypeptide(L)'
;LRLLKNKKIEEAKIIINGAGAAGIAIAKHLMILGAKNILLVDREGIIHSDYPSLNSEQKRMLEVTNLKDEQGSLQDALVDADIFVGVSAPNILTADDIKKMNENPIVFAMANPIPEIMPDIAKKAGVAVMGTGRSDFPNQINNVSAFPGIFKGALEANATQIDESMRLAASYAIANLVKDEELTEEYIIPDPLDKRVVPAVAKAVKQAAIESGVVR
;
A
#
# COMPACT_ATOMS: atom_id res chain seq x y z
N LEU A 1 9.94 -4.01 2.20
CA LEU A 1 10.48 -5.39 2.23
C LEU A 1 11.97 -5.46 1.90
N ARG A 2 12.53 -4.59 1.04
CA ARG A 2 13.99 -4.53 0.78
C ARG A 2 14.82 -4.33 2.06
N LEU A 3 14.31 -3.62 3.08
CA LEU A 3 14.94 -3.47 4.40
C LEU A 3 14.82 -4.74 5.24
N LEU A 4 13.74 -5.48 5.08
CA LEU A 4 13.45 -6.70 5.85
C LEU A 4 13.96 -7.91 5.07
N LYS A 5 15.28 -8.10 5.02
CA LYS A 5 15.99 -9.07 4.16
C LYS A 5 15.47 -10.51 4.20
N ASN A 6 14.71 -10.88 5.22
CA ASN A 6 14.20 -12.24 5.43
C ASN A 6 12.70 -12.40 5.11
N LYS A 7 12.01 -11.35 4.61
CA LYS A 7 10.58 -11.41 4.29
C LYS A 7 10.35 -11.20 2.80
N LYS A 8 9.75 -12.18 2.15
CA LYS A 8 9.27 -12.09 0.77
C LYS A 8 7.82 -11.62 0.78
N ILE A 9 7.42 -10.87 -0.24
CA ILE A 9 6.05 -10.35 -0.32
C ILE A 9 5.02 -11.48 -0.45
N GLU A 10 5.41 -12.60 -1.05
CA GLU A 10 4.57 -13.79 -1.23
C GLU A 10 4.22 -14.48 0.08
N GLU A 11 5.06 -14.32 1.11
CA GLU A 11 4.93 -14.95 2.42
C GLU A 11 4.33 -13.98 3.46
N ALA A 12 4.38 -12.67 3.19
CA ALA A 12 3.95 -11.65 4.13
C ALA A 12 2.43 -11.69 4.35
N LYS A 13 1.98 -11.68 5.61
CA LYS A 13 0.59 -11.47 5.98
C LYS A 13 0.30 -9.96 5.96
N ILE A 14 -0.58 -9.54 5.07
CA ILE A 14 -0.89 -8.14 4.80
C ILE A 14 -2.33 -7.86 5.20
N ILE A 15 -2.52 -6.90 6.09
CA ILE A 15 -3.84 -6.44 6.52
C ILE A 15 -4.12 -5.09 5.86
N ILE A 16 -5.22 -5.00 5.14
CA ILE A 16 -5.69 -3.74 4.54
C ILE A 16 -7.00 -3.36 5.21
N ASN A 17 -6.97 -2.31 6.01
CA ASN A 17 -8.13 -1.82 6.73
C ASN A 17 -8.79 -0.64 6.01
N GLY A 18 -10.03 -0.87 5.58
CA GLY A 18 -10.82 -0.04 4.69
C GLY A 18 -11.05 -0.76 3.35
N ALA A 19 -12.04 -1.67 3.29
CA ALA A 19 -12.36 -2.46 2.09
C ALA A 19 -13.23 -1.69 1.08
N GLY A 20 -13.01 -0.39 0.96
CA GLY A 20 -13.55 0.48 -0.08
C GLY A 20 -12.69 0.52 -1.35
N ALA A 21 -12.96 1.49 -2.22
CA ALA A 21 -12.27 1.63 -3.51
C ALA A 21 -10.73 1.69 -3.37
N ALA A 22 -10.22 2.44 -2.38
CA ALA A 22 -8.79 2.58 -2.15
C ALA A 22 -8.15 1.26 -1.68
N GLY A 23 -8.71 0.62 -0.65
CA GLY A 23 -8.18 -0.65 -0.13
C GLY A 23 -8.20 -1.77 -1.15
N ILE A 24 -9.29 -1.90 -1.92
CA ILE A 24 -9.38 -2.88 -3.00
C ILE A 24 -8.34 -2.61 -4.10
N ALA A 25 -8.13 -1.35 -4.49
CA ALA A 25 -7.12 -0.99 -5.48
C ALA A 25 -5.71 -1.32 -4.99
N ILE A 26 -5.41 -1.04 -3.72
CA ILE A 26 -4.13 -1.38 -3.08
C ILE A 26 -3.94 -2.90 -3.05
N ALA A 27 -4.97 -3.67 -2.64
CA ALA A 27 -4.91 -5.13 -2.62
C ALA A 27 -4.58 -5.69 -4.00
N LYS A 28 -5.32 -5.27 -5.04
CA LYS A 28 -5.06 -5.68 -6.43
C LYS A 28 -3.63 -5.34 -6.86
N HIS A 29 -3.13 -4.17 -6.53
CA HIS A 29 -1.77 -3.75 -6.88
C HIS A 29 -0.69 -4.56 -6.16
N LEU A 30 -0.88 -4.85 -4.87
CA LEU A 30 0.03 -5.71 -4.10
C LEU A 30 0.03 -7.16 -4.60
N MET A 31 -1.10 -7.68 -5.07
CA MET A 31 -1.19 -9.01 -5.68
C MET A 31 -0.38 -9.09 -6.97
N ILE A 32 -0.38 -8.06 -7.82
CA ILE A 32 0.47 -7.97 -9.00
C ILE A 32 1.95 -7.99 -8.62
N LEU A 33 2.30 -7.38 -7.48
CA LEU A 33 3.66 -7.42 -6.92
C LEU A 33 4.01 -8.75 -6.25
N GLY A 34 3.09 -9.72 -6.23
CA GLY A 34 3.30 -11.08 -5.71
C GLY A 34 2.72 -11.36 -4.33
N ALA A 35 2.00 -10.42 -3.70
CA ALA A 35 1.36 -10.67 -2.41
C ALA A 35 0.28 -11.75 -2.53
N LYS A 36 0.30 -12.75 -1.63
CA LYS A 36 -0.64 -13.89 -1.66
C LYS A 36 -1.51 -13.99 -0.42
N ASN A 37 -1.08 -13.41 0.70
CA ASN A 37 -1.78 -13.52 1.97
C ASN A 37 -2.29 -12.13 2.40
N ILE A 38 -3.43 -11.73 1.84
CA ILE A 38 -4.08 -10.45 2.10
C ILE A 38 -5.41 -10.69 2.82
N LEU A 39 -5.62 -9.99 3.93
CA LEU A 39 -6.92 -9.86 4.58
C LEU A 39 -7.42 -8.42 4.39
N LEU A 40 -8.61 -8.29 3.83
CA LEU A 40 -9.36 -7.03 3.81
C LEU A 40 -10.20 -6.94 5.07
N VAL A 41 -10.16 -5.78 5.73
CA VAL A 41 -10.93 -5.51 6.95
C VAL A 41 -11.77 -4.27 6.74
N ASP A 42 -12.99 -4.27 7.22
CA ASP A 42 -13.88 -3.11 7.23
C ASP A 42 -14.58 -3.00 8.61
N ARG A 43 -15.64 -2.24 8.71
CA ARG A 43 -16.28 -1.87 9.99
C ARG A 43 -16.70 -3.05 10.86
N GLU A 44 -17.18 -4.13 10.23
CA GLU A 44 -17.64 -5.33 10.93
C GLU A 44 -16.54 -6.39 11.12
N GLY A 45 -15.27 -6.05 10.78
CA GLY A 45 -14.12 -6.94 10.90
C GLY A 45 -13.57 -7.45 9.57
N ILE A 46 -12.99 -8.63 9.59
CA ILE A 46 -12.39 -9.29 8.41
C ILE A 46 -13.49 -9.57 7.39
N ILE A 47 -13.24 -9.22 6.13
CA ILE A 47 -14.13 -9.58 5.02
C ILE A 47 -14.05 -11.08 4.77
N HIS A 48 -15.20 -11.77 4.89
CA HIS A 48 -15.35 -13.22 4.76
C HIS A 48 -16.66 -13.58 4.03
N SER A 49 -16.89 -14.86 3.75
CA SER A 49 -18.05 -15.32 2.95
C SER A 49 -19.40 -14.88 3.50
N ASP A 50 -19.57 -14.91 4.81
CA ASP A 50 -20.80 -14.52 5.53
C ASP A 50 -20.79 -13.06 6.02
N TYR A 51 -19.85 -12.23 5.51
CA TYR A 51 -19.74 -10.83 5.95
C TYR A 51 -21.03 -10.04 5.61
N PRO A 52 -21.59 -9.26 6.56
CA PRO A 52 -22.79 -8.47 6.30
C PRO A 52 -22.60 -7.48 5.14
N SER A 53 -23.55 -7.49 4.21
CA SER A 53 -23.66 -6.45 3.18
C SER A 53 -22.46 -6.32 2.22
N LEU A 54 -21.87 -7.43 1.77
CA LEU A 54 -20.81 -7.44 0.75
C LEU A 54 -21.28 -6.78 -0.54
N ASN A 55 -20.53 -5.80 -1.03
CA ASN A 55 -20.71 -5.26 -2.37
C ASN A 55 -20.05 -6.17 -3.43
N SER A 56 -20.31 -5.89 -4.72
CA SER A 56 -19.82 -6.73 -5.82
C SER A 56 -18.29 -6.83 -5.89
N GLU A 57 -17.56 -5.76 -5.58
CA GLU A 57 -16.10 -5.78 -5.62
C GLU A 57 -15.53 -6.54 -4.42
N GLN A 58 -16.11 -6.41 -3.24
CA GLN A 58 -15.70 -7.19 -2.07
C GLN A 58 -15.93 -8.69 -2.30
N LYS A 59 -17.05 -9.07 -2.93
CA LYS A 59 -17.30 -10.48 -3.32
C LYS A 59 -16.24 -11.01 -4.28
N ARG A 60 -15.86 -10.24 -5.29
CA ARG A 60 -14.77 -10.60 -6.22
C ARG A 60 -13.41 -10.71 -5.49
N MET A 61 -13.16 -9.83 -4.53
CA MET A 61 -11.92 -9.90 -3.76
C MET A 61 -11.84 -11.16 -2.90
N LEU A 62 -12.95 -11.68 -2.38
CA LEU A 62 -12.97 -12.95 -1.64
C LEU A 62 -12.55 -14.17 -2.48
N GLU A 63 -12.66 -14.11 -3.79
CA GLU A 63 -12.18 -15.18 -4.68
C GLU A 63 -10.65 -15.31 -4.68
N VAL A 64 -9.94 -14.25 -4.26
CA VAL A 64 -8.47 -14.13 -4.35
C VAL A 64 -7.79 -13.66 -3.05
N THR A 65 -8.57 -13.26 -2.04
CA THR A 65 -8.08 -12.87 -0.71
C THR A 65 -8.81 -13.70 0.35
N ASN A 66 -8.24 -13.75 1.56
CA ASN A 66 -8.84 -14.50 2.67
C ASN A 66 -9.28 -15.93 2.29
N LEU A 67 -8.41 -16.68 1.59
CA LEU A 67 -8.75 -18.00 1.07
C LEU A 67 -9.06 -19.06 2.14
N LYS A 68 -8.78 -18.75 3.42
CA LYS A 68 -9.11 -19.58 4.57
C LYS A 68 -10.44 -19.22 5.21
N ASP A 69 -11.11 -18.21 4.68
CA ASP A 69 -12.36 -17.64 5.22
C ASP A 69 -12.26 -17.25 6.70
N GLU A 70 -11.11 -16.64 7.07
CA GLU A 70 -10.85 -16.16 8.43
C GLU A 70 -11.88 -15.09 8.80
N GLN A 71 -12.38 -15.18 10.03
CA GLN A 71 -13.37 -14.26 10.59
C GLN A 71 -12.80 -13.60 11.84
N GLY A 72 -13.32 -12.46 12.23
CA GLY A 72 -12.91 -11.76 13.45
C GLY A 72 -12.80 -10.26 13.27
N SER A 73 -12.33 -9.61 14.31
CA SER A 73 -12.11 -8.17 14.37
C SER A 73 -10.84 -7.74 13.63
N LEU A 74 -10.61 -6.43 13.50
CA LEU A 74 -9.31 -5.90 13.08
C LEU A 74 -8.18 -6.41 13.98
N GLN A 75 -8.41 -6.47 15.29
CA GLN A 75 -7.43 -6.91 16.27
C GLN A 75 -7.05 -8.38 16.11
N ASP A 76 -7.97 -9.23 15.65
CA ASP A 76 -7.71 -10.63 15.32
C ASP A 76 -6.92 -10.75 14.03
N ALA A 77 -7.23 -9.93 13.02
CA ALA A 77 -6.48 -9.89 11.77
C ALA A 77 -5.00 -9.52 11.97
N LEU A 78 -4.71 -8.64 12.93
CA LEU A 78 -3.34 -8.16 13.21
C LEU A 78 -2.43 -9.20 13.86
N VAL A 79 -2.97 -10.28 14.42
CA VAL A 79 -2.14 -11.35 14.99
C VAL A 79 -1.25 -11.94 13.91
N ASP A 80 0.07 -11.94 14.16
CA ASP A 80 1.10 -12.42 13.21
C ASP A 80 1.11 -11.70 11.85
N ALA A 81 0.57 -10.48 11.77
CA ALA A 81 0.63 -9.67 10.56
C ALA A 81 2.01 -9.03 10.37
N ASP A 82 2.49 -8.99 9.14
CA ASP A 82 3.77 -8.37 8.77
C ASP A 82 3.59 -6.92 8.31
N ILE A 83 2.47 -6.64 7.64
CA ILE A 83 2.19 -5.34 7.03
C ILE A 83 0.75 -4.93 7.36
N PHE A 84 0.59 -3.71 7.84
CA PHE A 84 -0.71 -3.05 7.96
C PHE A 84 -0.79 -1.87 7.00
N VAL A 85 -1.90 -1.78 6.28
CA VAL A 85 -2.23 -0.65 5.41
C VAL A 85 -3.60 -0.09 5.79
N GLY A 86 -3.61 1.10 6.38
CA GLY A 86 -4.83 1.80 6.79
C GLY A 86 -5.27 2.83 5.76
N VAL A 87 -6.51 2.72 5.31
CA VAL A 87 -7.20 3.68 4.42
C VAL A 87 -8.64 3.89 4.90
N SER A 88 -8.83 4.05 6.20
CA SER A 88 -10.16 4.02 6.83
C SER A 88 -10.41 5.20 7.77
N ALA A 89 -10.26 5.01 9.06
CA ALA A 89 -10.63 5.99 10.09
C ALA A 89 -9.46 6.28 11.05
N PRO A 90 -9.43 7.49 11.63
CA PRO A 90 -8.36 7.86 12.55
C PRO A 90 -8.41 7.06 13.88
N ASN A 91 -7.24 6.88 14.49
CA ASN A 91 -7.07 6.36 15.87
C ASN A 91 -7.73 4.99 16.12
N ILE A 92 -7.73 4.10 15.12
CA ILE A 92 -8.31 2.76 15.24
C ILE A 92 -7.30 1.71 15.72
N LEU A 93 -6.01 2.04 15.72
CA LEU A 93 -4.93 1.19 16.22
C LEU A 93 -4.34 1.75 17.51
N THR A 94 -3.99 0.84 18.40
CA THR A 94 -3.27 1.12 19.65
C THR A 94 -1.86 0.53 19.63
N ALA A 95 -1.03 0.92 20.60
CA ALA A 95 0.28 0.31 20.79
C ALA A 95 0.20 -1.21 21.06
N ASP A 96 -0.85 -1.66 21.73
CA ASP A 96 -1.04 -3.09 22.02
C ASP A 96 -1.48 -3.89 20.78
N ASP A 97 -2.14 -3.25 19.83
CA ASP A 97 -2.44 -3.87 18.54
C ASP A 97 -1.17 -4.09 17.71
N ILE A 98 -0.24 -3.14 17.72
CA ILE A 98 1.07 -3.28 17.07
C ILE A 98 1.86 -4.46 17.65
N LYS A 99 1.82 -4.68 18.96
CA LYS A 99 2.52 -5.79 19.64
C LYS A 99 1.99 -7.18 19.26
N LYS A 100 0.79 -7.27 18.66
CA LYS A 100 0.24 -8.54 18.13
C LYS A 100 0.85 -8.91 16.77
N MET A 101 1.40 -7.93 16.07
CA MET A 101 2.02 -8.14 14.77
C MET A 101 3.36 -8.89 14.91
N ASN A 102 3.86 -9.41 13.80
CA ASN A 102 5.18 -10.03 13.74
C ASN A 102 6.30 -9.04 14.10
N GLU A 103 7.49 -9.55 14.37
CA GLU A 103 8.68 -8.74 14.57
C GLU A 103 8.97 -7.83 13.37
N ASN A 104 9.37 -6.58 13.65
CA ASN A 104 9.68 -5.57 12.66
C ASN A 104 8.53 -5.32 11.66
N PRO A 105 7.31 -5.00 12.14
CA PRO A 105 6.18 -4.79 11.26
C PRO A 105 6.32 -3.50 10.45
N ILE A 106 5.66 -3.48 9.28
CA ILE A 106 5.51 -2.30 8.43
C ILE A 106 4.09 -1.76 8.61
N VAL A 107 3.96 -0.46 8.90
CA VAL A 107 2.66 0.19 9.09
C VAL A 107 2.54 1.41 8.18
N PHE A 108 1.55 1.39 7.28
CA PHE A 108 1.15 2.53 6.47
C PHE A 108 -0.22 3.02 6.95
N ALA A 109 -0.23 4.06 7.79
CA ALA A 109 -1.45 4.67 8.35
C ALA A 109 -1.80 5.93 7.56
N MET A 110 -2.72 5.81 6.61
CA MET A 110 -2.97 6.83 5.59
C MET A 110 -4.28 7.60 5.77
N ALA A 111 -5.04 7.37 6.85
CA ALA A 111 -6.20 8.19 7.18
C ALA A 111 -5.80 9.67 7.37
N ASN A 112 -6.63 10.57 6.87
CA ASN A 112 -6.37 12.01 6.85
C ASN A 112 -7.51 12.77 7.56
N PRO A 113 -7.24 13.84 8.36
CA PRO A 113 -5.93 14.40 8.71
C PRO A 113 -5.19 13.67 9.84
N ILE A 114 -5.85 12.77 10.54
CA ILE A 114 -5.30 12.00 11.66
C ILE A 114 -5.17 10.55 11.19
N PRO A 115 -3.96 9.93 11.29
CA PRO A 115 -3.75 8.55 10.87
C PRO A 115 -4.42 7.53 11.80
N GLU A 116 -4.47 6.28 11.39
CA GLU A 116 -4.98 5.16 12.19
C GLU A 116 -4.22 4.97 13.50
N ILE A 117 -2.94 5.32 13.51
CA ILE A 117 -2.07 5.41 14.70
C ILE A 117 -1.04 6.50 14.44
N MET A 118 -0.72 7.28 15.48
CA MET A 118 0.32 8.30 15.38
C MET A 118 1.71 7.66 15.27
N PRO A 119 2.61 8.17 14.39
CA PRO A 119 3.92 7.58 14.12
C PRO A 119 4.81 7.39 15.33
N ASP A 120 4.79 8.33 16.27
CA ASP A 120 5.55 8.26 17.52
C ASP A 120 5.07 7.13 18.45
N ILE A 121 3.75 6.87 18.49
CA ILE A 121 3.15 5.76 19.22
C ILE A 121 3.51 4.44 18.55
N ALA A 122 3.38 4.36 17.23
CA ALA A 122 3.68 3.17 16.45
C ALA A 122 5.16 2.76 16.57
N LYS A 123 6.09 3.72 16.45
CA LYS A 123 7.53 3.46 16.63
C LYS A 123 7.88 2.98 18.03
N LYS A 124 7.31 3.60 19.07
CA LYS A 124 7.50 3.14 20.46
C LYS A 124 6.94 1.74 20.70
N ALA A 125 5.93 1.33 19.95
CA ALA A 125 5.35 -0.01 20.02
C ALA A 125 6.15 -1.08 19.25
N GLY A 126 7.16 -0.70 18.45
CA GLY A 126 8.05 -1.62 17.75
C GLY A 126 7.88 -1.67 16.23
N VAL A 127 7.16 -0.73 15.63
CA VAL A 127 7.06 -0.62 14.16
C VAL A 127 8.44 -0.31 13.58
N ALA A 128 8.92 -1.15 12.68
CA ALA A 128 10.19 -0.95 12.01
C ALA A 128 10.08 0.13 10.92
N VAL A 129 9.08 0.03 10.05
CA VAL A 129 8.87 1.01 8.98
C VAL A 129 7.48 1.62 9.12
N MET A 130 7.44 2.94 9.34
CA MET A 130 6.21 3.71 9.43
C MET A 130 6.08 4.68 8.27
N GLY A 131 4.93 4.69 7.61
CA GLY A 131 4.56 5.70 6.61
C GLY A 131 3.17 6.26 6.88
N THR A 132 2.97 7.54 6.55
CA THR A 132 1.69 8.25 6.74
C THR A 132 1.47 9.27 5.64
N GLY A 133 0.24 9.74 5.47
CA GLY A 133 -0.09 10.85 4.55
C GLY A 133 0.42 12.23 5.03
N ARG A 134 0.88 12.35 6.27
CA ARG A 134 1.31 13.62 6.86
C ARG A 134 2.70 14.02 6.40
N SER A 135 2.90 15.32 6.15
CA SER A 135 4.18 15.89 5.71
C SER A 135 5.16 16.20 6.85
N ASP A 136 4.71 16.13 8.10
CA ASP A 136 5.51 16.40 9.30
C ASP A 136 6.19 15.14 9.86
N PHE A 137 6.08 14.00 9.18
CA PHE A 137 6.73 12.75 9.53
C PHE A 137 7.52 12.16 8.35
N PRO A 138 8.54 11.33 8.60
CA PRO A 138 9.24 10.57 7.58
C PRO A 138 8.30 9.67 6.75
N ASN A 139 8.76 9.30 5.55
CA ASN A 139 8.02 8.41 4.64
C ASN A 139 6.61 8.92 4.31
N GLN A 140 6.50 10.19 3.94
CA GLN A 140 5.21 10.74 3.53
C GLN A 140 4.70 10.01 2.29
N ILE A 141 3.53 9.39 2.41
CA ILE A 141 2.82 8.74 1.31
C ILE A 141 1.79 9.72 0.76
N ASN A 142 2.08 10.28 -0.42
CA ASN A 142 1.24 11.30 -1.02
C ASN A 142 0.99 11.00 -2.51
N ASN A 143 -0.25 11.18 -2.95
CA ASN A 143 -0.64 10.99 -4.34
C ASN A 143 0.17 11.86 -5.32
N VAL A 144 0.69 13.01 -4.87
CA VAL A 144 1.51 13.90 -5.69
C VAL A 144 2.81 13.26 -6.18
N SER A 145 3.30 12.24 -5.50
CA SER A 145 4.48 11.47 -5.95
C SER A 145 4.21 10.68 -7.24
N ALA A 146 2.98 10.28 -7.50
CA ALA A 146 2.64 9.46 -8.67
C ALA A 146 1.85 10.22 -9.73
N PHE A 147 0.86 10.99 -9.30
CA PHE A 147 -0.21 11.53 -10.13
C PHE A 147 0.27 12.41 -11.30
N PRO A 148 1.13 13.43 -11.10
CA PRO A 148 1.59 14.28 -12.21
C PRO A 148 2.42 13.49 -13.23
N GLY A 149 3.27 12.58 -12.76
CA GLY A 149 4.12 11.75 -13.61
C GLY A 149 3.34 10.76 -14.45
N ILE A 150 2.33 10.10 -13.86
CA ILE A 150 1.46 9.14 -14.58
C ILE A 150 0.74 9.85 -15.75
N PHE A 151 0.08 10.99 -15.49
CA PHE A 151 -0.61 11.71 -16.56
C PHE A 151 0.34 12.25 -17.59
N LYS A 152 1.46 12.82 -17.18
CA LYS A 152 2.48 13.31 -18.12
C LYS A 152 2.95 12.19 -19.05
N GLY A 153 3.30 11.02 -18.52
CA GLY A 153 3.74 9.88 -19.32
C GLY A 153 2.67 9.36 -20.26
N ALA A 154 1.42 9.25 -19.78
CA ALA A 154 0.29 8.83 -20.60
C ALA A 154 0.00 9.80 -21.76
N LEU A 155 0.01 11.11 -21.50
CA LEU A 155 -0.19 12.14 -22.53
C LEU A 155 0.96 12.16 -23.53
N GLU A 156 2.20 12.07 -23.08
CA GLU A 156 3.37 12.02 -23.99
C GLU A 156 3.41 10.77 -24.87
N ALA A 157 2.76 9.68 -24.42
CA ALA A 157 2.60 8.46 -25.21
C ALA A 157 1.38 8.49 -26.14
N ASN A 158 0.52 9.49 -26.06
CA ASN A 158 -0.83 9.46 -26.63
C ASN A 158 -1.62 8.20 -26.22
N ALA A 159 -1.51 7.80 -24.96
CA ALA A 159 -2.18 6.62 -24.44
C ALA A 159 -3.70 6.81 -24.43
N THR A 160 -4.43 5.77 -24.78
CA THR A 160 -5.91 5.76 -24.79
C THR A 160 -6.50 5.46 -23.41
N GLN A 161 -5.72 4.89 -22.53
CA GLN A 161 -6.08 4.55 -21.13
C GLN A 161 -4.81 4.47 -20.27
N ILE A 162 -5.00 4.47 -18.94
CA ILE A 162 -3.94 4.16 -17.98
C ILE A 162 -4.18 2.75 -17.49
N ASP A 163 -3.41 1.80 -18.00
CA ASP A 163 -3.53 0.39 -17.69
C ASP A 163 -2.71 -0.03 -16.46
N GLU A 164 -2.71 -1.31 -16.16
CA GLU A 164 -2.04 -1.89 -15.01
C GLU A 164 -0.51 -1.82 -15.15
N SER A 165 0.01 -2.05 -16.35
CA SER A 165 1.44 -2.02 -16.63
C SER A 165 2.03 -0.63 -16.39
N MET A 166 1.30 0.41 -16.76
CA MET A 166 1.67 1.80 -16.53
C MET A 166 1.69 2.15 -15.03
N ARG A 167 0.71 1.67 -14.25
CA ARG A 167 0.69 1.88 -12.79
C ARG A 167 1.83 1.13 -12.10
N LEU A 168 2.13 -0.08 -12.55
CA LEU A 168 3.25 -0.86 -12.04
C LEU A 168 4.60 -0.20 -12.35
N ALA A 169 4.78 0.28 -13.57
CA ALA A 169 5.96 1.03 -13.98
C ALA A 169 6.17 2.29 -13.14
N ALA A 170 5.09 3.02 -12.83
CA ALA A 170 5.14 4.18 -11.95
C ALA A 170 5.63 3.81 -10.53
N SER A 171 5.12 2.71 -9.97
CA SER A 171 5.53 2.24 -8.63
C SER A 171 7.01 1.88 -8.58
N TYR A 172 7.52 1.15 -9.57
CA TYR A 172 8.95 0.83 -9.66
C TYR A 172 9.80 2.08 -9.90
N ALA A 173 9.34 3.03 -10.72
CA ALA A 173 10.07 4.27 -10.96
C ALA A 173 10.25 5.09 -9.68
N ILE A 174 9.22 5.18 -8.83
CA ILE A 174 9.32 5.86 -7.54
C ILE A 174 10.25 5.09 -6.59
N ALA A 175 10.06 3.79 -6.47
CA ALA A 175 10.84 2.94 -5.57
C ALA A 175 12.35 2.94 -5.91
N ASN A 176 12.69 2.98 -7.19
CA ASN A 176 14.09 2.96 -7.66
C ASN A 176 14.81 4.31 -7.54
N LEU A 177 14.11 5.39 -7.18
CA LEU A 177 14.75 6.67 -6.85
C LEU A 177 15.46 6.64 -5.51
N VAL A 178 15.05 5.77 -4.60
CA VAL A 178 15.76 5.50 -3.34
C VAL A 178 16.75 4.37 -3.61
N LYS A 179 18.03 4.69 -3.61
CA LYS A 179 19.10 3.71 -3.82
C LYS A 179 19.29 2.82 -2.58
N ASP A 180 19.92 1.66 -2.75
CA ASP A 180 20.10 0.71 -1.66
C ASP A 180 20.91 1.28 -0.50
N GLU A 181 21.92 2.12 -0.81
CA GLU A 181 22.74 2.81 0.18
C GLU A 181 22.02 3.93 0.92
N GLU A 182 20.93 4.48 0.36
CA GLU A 182 20.10 5.53 0.97
C GLU A 182 18.92 4.96 1.76
N LEU A 183 18.59 3.69 1.53
CA LEU A 183 17.40 3.04 2.05
C LEU A 183 17.52 2.82 3.56
N THR A 184 16.65 3.48 4.33
CA THR A 184 16.53 3.35 5.78
C THR A 184 15.07 3.20 6.21
N GLU A 185 14.82 2.88 7.48
CA GLU A 185 13.45 2.81 8.03
C GLU A 185 12.70 4.15 7.93
N GLU A 186 13.43 5.26 7.85
CA GLU A 186 12.85 6.62 7.73
C GLU A 186 12.95 7.19 6.32
N TYR A 187 13.53 6.46 5.36
CA TYR A 187 13.65 6.89 3.98
C TYR A 187 13.43 5.72 3.02
N ILE A 188 12.17 5.33 2.84
CA ILE A 188 11.73 4.24 1.92
C ILE A 188 11.13 4.77 0.62
N ILE A 189 10.78 6.05 0.58
CA ILE A 189 10.16 6.75 -0.54
C ILE A 189 10.77 8.15 -0.64
N PRO A 190 11.01 8.69 -1.86
CA PRO A 190 11.51 10.04 -2.01
C PRO A 190 10.48 11.08 -1.51
N ASP A 191 10.97 12.25 -1.12
CA ASP A 191 10.10 13.38 -0.77
C ASP A 191 9.13 13.66 -1.94
N PRO A 192 7.84 13.91 -1.66
CA PRO A 192 6.85 14.20 -2.68
C PRO A 192 7.19 15.39 -3.59
N LEU A 193 8.01 16.33 -3.13
CA LEU A 193 8.49 17.49 -3.90
C LEU A 193 9.86 17.25 -4.55
N ASP A 194 10.42 16.07 -4.47
CA ASP A 194 11.66 15.72 -5.16
C ASP A 194 11.49 15.84 -6.68
N LYS A 195 12.25 16.74 -7.27
CA LYS A 195 12.18 17.07 -8.71
C LYS A 195 12.50 15.88 -9.63
N ARG A 196 13.10 14.81 -9.10
CA ARG A 196 13.41 13.58 -9.85
C ARG A 196 12.17 12.71 -10.09
N VAL A 197 11.15 12.81 -9.20
CA VAL A 197 10.00 11.90 -9.19
C VAL A 197 9.18 12.02 -10.48
N VAL A 198 8.70 13.21 -10.80
CA VAL A 198 7.82 13.40 -11.98
C VAL A 198 8.47 12.98 -13.29
N PRO A 199 9.74 13.35 -13.61
CA PRO A 199 10.39 12.89 -14.82
C PRO A 199 10.60 11.38 -14.87
N ALA A 200 10.98 10.75 -13.76
CA ALA A 200 11.20 9.31 -13.69
C ALA A 200 9.91 8.53 -13.92
N VAL A 201 8.82 8.93 -13.24
CA VAL A 201 7.51 8.31 -13.39
C VAL A 201 6.98 8.51 -14.83
N ALA A 202 7.06 9.73 -15.37
CA ALA A 202 6.58 10.01 -16.73
C ALA A 202 7.31 9.17 -17.78
N LYS A 203 8.63 9.04 -17.66
CA LYS A 203 9.43 8.21 -18.59
C LYS A 203 9.01 6.74 -18.51
N ALA A 204 8.88 6.19 -17.30
CA ALA A 204 8.51 4.78 -17.12
C ALA A 204 7.08 4.49 -17.61
N VAL A 205 6.13 5.36 -17.30
CA VAL A 205 4.73 5.24 -17.72
C VAL A 205 4.61 5.33 -19.25
N LYS A 206 5.30 6.27 -19.88
CA LYS A 206 5.34 6.40 -21.35
C LYS A 206 5.85 5.11 -22.00
N GLN A 207 6.94 4.56 -21.50
CA GLN A 207 7.51 3.34 -22.02
C GLN A 207 6.53 2.16 -21.86
N ALA A 208 5.94 2.00 -20.69
CA ALA A 208 4.94 0.96 -20.44
C ALA A 208 3.71 1.08 -21.34
N ALA A 209 3.21 2.30 -21.59
CA ALA A 209 2.09 2.52 -22.51
C ALA A 209 2.41 2.08 -23.95
N ILE A 210 3.63 2.31 -24.42
CA ILE A 210 4.09 1.87 -25.75
C ILE A 210 4.18 0.34 -25.79
N GLU A 211 4.79 -0.27 -24.77
CA GLU A 211 4.98 -1.72 -24.69
C GLU A 211 3.67 -2.50 -24.56
N SER A 212 2.68 -1.95 -23.85
CA SER A 212 1.35 -2.56 -23.73
C SER A 212 0.43 -2.29 -24.93
N GLY A 213 0.86 -1.46 -25.87
CA GLY A 213 0.11 -1.17 -27.09
C GLY A 213 -1.15 -0.31 -26.89
N VAL A 214 -1.26 0.42 -25.77
CA VAL A 214 -2.43 1.30 -25.48
C VAL A 214 -2.26 2.70 -26.07
N VAL A 215 -1.37 2.88 -27.03
CA VAL A 215 -1.09 4.16 -27.71
C VAL A 215 -1.87 4.29 -29.01
N ARG A 216 -2.13 5.55 -29.47
CA ARG A 216 -2.75 5.88 -30.75
C ARG A 216 -1.71 6.07 -31.84
#